data_d5b30942810b3fe2aab0404e7000201d
#
_entry.id   d5b30942810b3fe2aab0404e7000201d
#
_cell.length_a   1.000
_cell.length_b   1.000
_cell.length_c   1.000
_cell.angle_alpha   90.00
_cell.angle_beta   90.00
_cell.angle_gamma   90.00
#
_symmetry.space_group_name_H-M   'P 1'
#
loop_
_entity.id
_entity.type
_entity.pdbx_description
1 polymer ?
#
loop_
_entity_poly.entity_id
_entity_poly.type
_entity_poly.pdbx_seq_one_letter_code
_entity_poly.pdbx_strand_id
1 'polypeptide(L)'
;MMRMAAMLFYMMVFATICSSSSSMAITREQEEDRIRELPGQPRVGFSQFSGYVSVNKKHGRALFYWLTQSPSSPNNKPLLLWLNGGPGCSSVAYGASEEIGPFRINKTGSSLYLNRFAWNTEANILFLESPAGVGFSYTNTSSDLLTSGDNRTAQDALIFLVKWMSRFPQYKYRDFYIAGESYAGT
;
A
#
# COMPACT_ATOMS: atom_id res chain seq x y z
N MET A 1 29.70 50.18 17.13
CA MET A 1 29.86 48.76 17.59
C MET A 1 28.54 48.05 17.94
N MET A 2 27.53 48.71 18.51
CA MET A 2 26.23 48.03 18.87
C MET A 2 25.37 47.56 17.70
N ARG A 3 25.45 48.19 16.51
CA ARG A 3 24.63 47.77 15.34
C ARG A 3 25.12 46.50 14.62
N MET A 4 26.40 46.16 14.70
CA MET A 4 26.97 44.95 14.12
C MET A 4 26.67 43.69 14.95
N ALA A 5 26.61 43.83 16.28
CA ALA A 5 26.29 42.69 17.16
C ALA A 5 24.83 42.21 17.02
N ALA A 6 23.88 43.13 16.80
CA ALA A 6 22.48 42.81 16.58
C ALA A 6 22.24 42.07 15.26
N MET A 7 23.01 42.40 14.21
CA MET A 7 22.87 41.76 12.90
C MET A 7 23.44 40.32 12.88
N LEU A 8 24.50 40.07 13.64
CA LEU A 8 25.06 38.71 13.82
C LEU A 8 24.16 37.82 14.67
N PHE A 9 23.45 38.38 15.66
CA PHE A 9 22.50 37.63 16.47
C PHE A 9 21.25 37.21 15.65
N TYR A 10 20.77 38.07 14.75
CA TYR A 10 19.66 37.74 13.83
C TYR A 10 20.04 36.69 12.79
N MET A 11 21.28 36.68 12.30
CA MET A 11 21.76 35.62 11.39
C MET A 11 21.93 34.27 12.08
N MET A 12 22.31 34.21 13.37
CA MET A 12 22.42 32.96 14.12
C MET A 12 21.07 32.36 14.48
N VAL A 13 20.02 33.16 14.67
CA VAL A 13 18.67 32.63 14.97
C VAL A 13 17.99 32.09 13.71
N PHE A 14 18.36 32.59 12.51
CA PHE A 14 17.82 32.04 11.24
C PHE A 14 18.50 30.74 10.79
N ALA A 15 19.69 30.42 11.29
CA ALA A 15 20.42 29.22 10.92
C ALA A 15 19.97 27.95 11.68
N THR A 16 19.09 28.06 12.68
CA THR A 16 18.64 26.95 13.52
C THR A 16 17.22 26.44 13.20
N ILE A 17 16.56 27.01 12.19
CA ILE A 17 15.36 26.39 11.61
C ILE A 17 15.81 25.55 10.41
N CYS A 18 16.76 24.67 10.62
CA CYS A 18 16.95 23.52 9.77
C CYS A 18 15.79 22.58 10.07
N SER A 19 14.76 22.63 9.25
CA SER A 19 13.65 21.68 9.28
C SER A 19 14.25 20.29 9.20
N SER A 20 14.44 19.64 10.35
CA SER A 20 14.65 18.21 10.41
C SER A 20 13.36 17.58 9.88
N SER A 21 13.31 17.35 8.57
CA SER A 21 12.42 16.36 8.00
C SER A 21 12.78 15.04 8.67
N SER A 22 12.17 14.75 9.80
CA SER A 22 12.28 13.44 10.42
C SER A 22 11.60 12.48 9.45
N SER A 23 12.40 11.88 8.57
CA SER A 23 12.02 10.71 7.83
C SER A 23 11.60 9.70 8.89
N MET A 24 10.29 9.40 8.97
CA MET A 24 9.82 8.36 9.88
C MET A 24 10.57 7.08 9.55
N ALA A 25 11.31 6.57 10.53
CA ALA A 25 12.05 5.32 10.37
C ALA A 25 11.09 4.21 9.96
N ILE A 26 11.50 3.39 9.01
CA ILE A 26 10.76 2.20 8.58
C ILE A 26 10.59 1.30 9.81
N THR A 27 9.36 0.86 10.09
CA THR A 27 9.09 -0.03 11.21
C THR A 27 9.66 -1.43 10.91
N ARG A 28 9.90 -2.23 11.96
CA ARG A 28 10.33 -3.63 11.80
C ARG A 28 9.33 -4.42 10.95
N GLU A 29 8.03 -4.25 11.20
CA GLU A 29 6.97 -4.93 10.44
C GLU A 29 6.99 -4.55 8.96
N GLN A 30 7.25 -3.28 8.62
CA GLN A 30 7.42 -2.87 7.22
C GLN A 30 8.62 -3.55 6.55
N GLU A 31 9.72 -3.69 7.27
CA GLU A 31 10.90 -4.34 6.70
C GLU A 31 10.70 -5.85 6.53
N GLU A 32 9.94 -6.49 7.42
CA GLU A 32 9.52 -7.89 7.28
C GLU A 32 8.60 -8.09 6.07
N ASP A 33 7.74 -7.12 5.75
CA ASP A 33 6.83 -7.14 4.59
C ASP A 33 7.50 -6.70 3.27
N ARG A 34 8.75 -6.23 3.31
CA ARG A 34 9.44 -5.73 2.11
C ARG A 34 9.71 -6.82 1.10
N ILE A 35 9.24 -6.61 -0.12
CA ILE A 35 9.61 -7.41 -1.29
C ILE A 35 10.89 -6.80 -1.88
N ARG A 36 11.96 -7.56 -1.88
CA ARG A 36 13.22 -7.13 -2.50
C ARG A 36 13.19 -7.32 -4.01
N GLU A 37 12.69 -8.46 -4.46
CA GLU A 37 12.57 -8.79 -5.87
C GLU A 37 11.53 -9.90 -6.05
N LEU A 38 10.69 -9.78 -7.09
CA LEU A 38 9.81 -10.87 -7.53
C LEU A 38 10.54 -11.74 -8.56
N PRO A 39 10.17 -13.03 -8.70
CA PRO A 39 10.73 -13.89 -9.74
C PRO A 39 10.59 -13.27 -11.14
N GLY A 40 11.71 -13.13 -11.85
CA GLY A 40 11.73 -12.57 -13.20
C GLY A 40 11.41 -11.08 -13.31
N GLN A 41 11.46 -10.35 -12.20
CA GLN A 41 11.21 -8.91 -12.16
C GLN A 41 12.36 -8.14 -12.81
N PRO A 42 12.08 -7.12 -13.66
CA PRO A 42 13.10 -6.17 -14.08
C PRO A 42 13.49 -5.25 -12.92
N ARG A 43 14.66 -4.63 -13.02
CA ARG A 43 15.08 -3.60 -12.04
C ARG A 43 14.07 -2.46 -11.98
N VAL A 44 13.70 -2.06 -10.75
CA VAL A 44 12.76 -0.96 -10.48
C VAL A 44 13.32 0.01 -9.46
N GLY A 45 12.88 1.27 -9.53
CA GLY A 45 13.25 2.34 -8.61
C GLY A 45 12.25 2.59 -7.49
N PHE A 46 11.31 1.68 -7.24
CA PHE A 46 10.29 1.82 -6.20
C PHE A 46 10.29 0.64 -5.23
N SER A 47 9.86 0.90 -4.00
CA SER A 47 9.72 -0.16 -3.00
C SER A 47 8.38 -0.86 -3.13
N GLN A 48 8.38 -2.12 -2.72
CA GLN A 48 7.21 -2.99 -2.68
C GLN A 48 7.12 -3.67 -1.32
N PHE A 49 5.89 -3.89 -0.86
CA PHE A 49 5.62 -4.56 0.40
C PHE A 49 4.40 -5.46 0.24
N SER A 50 4.45 -6.66 0.81
CA SER A 50 3.30 -7.54 0.89
C SER A 50 3.27 -8.28 2.22
N GLY A 51 2.09 -8.60 2.68
CA GLY A 51 1.94 -9.31 3.93
C GLY A 51 0.49 -9.51 4.29
N TYR A 52 0.28 -10.01 5.49
CA TYR A 52 -1.03 -10.28 6.03
C TYR A 52 -1.36 -9.34 7.19
N VAL A 53 -2.62 -8.91 7.24
CA VAL A 53 -3.19 -8.21 8.39
C VAL A 53 -4.36 -9.02 8.93
N SER A 54 -4.25 -9.49 10.18
CA SER A 54 -5.33 -10.20 10.86
C SER A 54 -6.49 -9.24 11.14
N VAL A 55 -7.66 -9.51 10.55
CA VAL A 55 -8.88 -8.72 10.74
C VAL A 55 -9.82 -9.33 11.77
N ASN A 56 -9.77 -10.65 11.98
CA ASN A 56 -10.53 -11.33 13.02
C ASN A 56 -9.74 -12.51 13.61
N LYS A 57 -9.21 -12.34 14.80
CA LYS A 57 -8.42 -13.39 15.48
C LYS A 57 -9.24 -14.63 15.84
N LYS A 58 -10.52 -14.45 16.24
CA LYS A 58 -11.39 -15.55 16.67
C LYS A 58 -11.69 -16.52 15.52
N HIS A 59 -11.92 -16.00 14.33
CA HIS A 59 -12.21 -16.75 13.13
C HIS A 59 -10.96 -17.06 12.30
N GLY A 60 -9.82 -16.47 12.65
CA GLY A 60 -8.56 -16.60 11.91
C GLY A 60 -8.60 -15.94 10.54
N ARG A 61 -9.40 -14.86 10.36
CA ARG A 61 -9.40 -14.11 9.11
C ARG A 61 -8.21 -13.17 9.02
N ALA A 62 -7.52 -13.24 7.89
CA ALA A 62 -6.43 -12.35 7.54
C ALA A 62 -6.54 -11.94 6.07
N LEU A 63 -6.34 -10.66 5.81
CA LEU A 63 -6.34 -10.11 4.46
C LEU A 63 -4.91 -9.87 4.00
N PHE A 64 -4.64 -10.30 2.78
CA PHE A 64 -3.37 -10.09 2.09
C PHE A 64 -3.40 -8.76 1.34
N TYR A 65 -2.26 -8.09 1.31
CA TYR A 65 -2.08 -6.88 0.54
C TYR A 65 -0.76 -6.88 -0.25
N TRP A 66 -0.73 -6.09 -1.30
CA TRP A 66 0.48 -5.71 -2.00
C TRP A 66 0.50 -4.20 -2.19
N LEU A 67 1.50 -3.53 -1.58
CA LEU A 67 1.77 -2.12 -1.76
C LEU A 67 2.87 -1.94 -2.79
N THR A 68 2.62 -1.13 -3.82
CA THR A 68 3.63 -0.66 -4.77
C THR A 68 3.78 0.84 -4.63
N GLN A 69 4.96 1.31 -4.22
CA GLN A 69 5.21 2.74 -4.09
C GLN A 69 5.43 3.40 -5.45
N SER A 70 5.25 4.71 -5.49
CA SER A 70 5.59 5.50 -6.69
C SER A 70 7.12 5.52 -6.90
N PRO A 71 7.59 5.39 -8.15
CA PRO A 71 9.01 5.52 -8.47
C PRO A 71 9.54 6.95 -8.31
N SER A 72 8.65 7.94 -8.28
CA SER A 72 9.00 9.35 -8.14
C SER A 72 8.31 9.97 -6.94
N SER A 73 9.12 10.44 -5.97
CA SER A 73 8.64 11.15 -4.77
C SER A 73 7.51 10.42 -4.01
N PRO A 74 7.66 9.13 -3.66
CA PRO A 74 6.62 8.36 -3.01
C PRO A 74 6.10 9.01 -1.74
N ASN A 75 6.95 9.83 -1.10
CA ASN A 75 6.57 10.59 0.11
C ASN A 75 5.59 11.74 -0.14
N ASN A 76 5.42 12.19 -1.36
CA ASN A 76 4.53 13.30 -1.74
C ASN A 76 3.31 12.83 -2.54
N LYS A 77 3.28 11.57 -2.96
CA LYS A 77 2.18 10.99 -3.72
C LYS A 77 1.08 10.47 -2.79
N PRO A 78 -0.19 10.53 -3.21
CA PRO A 78 -1.31 9.98 -2.45
C PRO A 78 -1.21 8.47 -2.27
N LEU A 79 -2.04 7.93 -1.38
CA LEU A 79 -2.30 6.50 -1.26
C LEU A 79 -3.62 6.18 -1.96
N LEU A 80 -3.61 5.19 -2.82
CA LEU A 80 -4.80 4.64 -3.47
C LEU A 80 -5.00 3.19 -3.04
N LEU A 81 -6.11 2.89 -2.38
CA LEU A 81 -6.59 1.52 -2.19
C LEU A 81 -7.32 1.09 -3.46
N TRP A 82 -6.88 -0.02 -4.05
CA TRP A 82 -7.53 -0.64 -5.21
C TRP A 82 -8.24 -1.93 -4.82
N LEU A 83 -9.47 -2.07 -5.30
CA LEU A 83 -10.32 -3.24 -5.10
C LEU A 83 -10.88 -3.73 -6.44
N ASN A 84 -10.71 -5.01 -6.75
CA ASN A 84 -11.44 -5.64 -7.85
C ASN A 84 -12.81 -6.15 -7.38
N GLY A 85 -13.74 -6.20 -8.31
CA GLY A 85 -15.13 -6.56 -8.08
C GLY A 85 -15.40 -8.06 -8.09
N GLY A 86 -16.27 -8.48 -8.93
CA GLY A 86 -16.73 -9.87 -9.04
C GLY A 86 -18.15 -10.09 -8.54
N PRO A 87 -18.46 -10.25 -7.20
CA PRO A 87 -17.57 -10.24 -6.04
C PRO A 87 -16.56 -11.38 -6.02
N GLY A 88 -15.42 -11.16 -5.34
CA GLY A 88 -14.41 -12.20 -5.13
C GLY A 88 -13.31 -12.29 -6.20
N CYS A 89 -13.18 -11.28 -7.06
CA CYS A 89 -12.02 -11.18 -7.94
C CYS A 89 -10.78 -10.72 -7.17
N SER A 90 -9.63 -11.31 -7.51
CA SER A 90 -8.34 -11.01 -6.89
C SER A 90 -7.80 -9.67 -7.37
N SER A 91 -7.54 -8.75 -6.45
CA SER A 91 -6.91 -7.45 -6.78
C SER A 91 -5.43 -7.61 -7.16
N VAL A 92 -4.77 -8.69 -6.73
CA VAL A 92 -3.40 -8.99 -7.16
C VAL A 92 -3.40 -9.62 -8.55
N ALA A 93 -4.28 -10.60 -8.82
CA ALA A 93 -4.31 -11.28 -10.10
C ALA A 93 -4.77 -10.36 -11.25
N TYR A 94 -5.81 -9.56 -11.01
CA TYR A 94 -6.34 -8.66 -12.05
C TYR A 94 -5.77 -7.25 -11.92
N GLY A 95 -6.08 -6.53 -10.85
CA GLY A 95 -5.67 -5.14 -10.66
C GLY A 95 -4.17 -4.93 -10.82
N ALA A 96 -3.37 -5.69 -10.10
CA ALA A 96 -1.92 -5.53 -10.12
C ALA A 96 -1.25 -6.13 -11.35
N SER A 97 -1.71 -7.31 -11.84
CA SER A 97 -1.02 -8.02 -12.91
C SER A 97 -1.53 -7.68 -14.30
N GLU A 98 -2.83 -7.33 -14.46
CA GLU A 98 -3.45 -7.15 -15.76
C GLU A 98 -4.01 -5.74 -16.02
N GLU A 99 -4.30 -4.96 -14.95
CA GLU A 99 -4.97 -3.66 -15.11
C GLU A 99 -4.02 -2.48 -14.86
N ILE A 100 -3.82 -2.10 -13.60
CA ILE A 100 -3.17 -0.82 -13.25
C ILE A 100 -1.80 -0.96 -12.59
N GLY A 101 -1.38 -2.18 -12.26
CA GLY A 101 -0.13 -2.40 -11.53
C GLY A 101 1.13 -2.23 -12.39
N PRO A 102 2.30 -2.23 -11.72
CA PRO A 102 3.57 -1.87 -12.34
C PRO A 102 4.13 -2.93 -13.30
N PHE A 103 3.67 -4.17 -13.20
CA PHE A 103 4.20 -5.28 -13.97
C PHE A 103 3.14 -5.93 -14.85
N ARG A 104 3.62 -6.57 -15.89
CA ARG A 104 2.89 -7.52 -16.73
C ARG A 104 3.65 -8.82 -16.80
N ILE A 105 2.93 -9.93 -16.85
CA ILE A 105 3.51 -11.27 -17.01
C ILE A 105 3.73 -11.52 -18.50
N ASN A 106 4.89 -12.03 -18.88
CA ASN A 106 5.15 -12.39 -20.25
C ASN A 106 4.32 -13.61 -20.66
N LYS A 107 4.22 -13.87 -21.98
CA LYS A 107 3.39 -14.95 -22.54
C LYS A 107 3.78 -16.36 -22.04
N THR A 108 5.02 -16.55 -21.63
CA THR A 108 5.50 -17.84 -21.10
C THR A 108 5.35 -17.99 -19.59
N GLY A 109 4.94 -16.93 -18.90
CA GLY A 109 4.84 -16.89 -17.43
C GLY A 109 6.18 -16.84 -16.69
N SER A 110 7.30 -16.78 -17.41
CA SER A 110 8.65 -16.93 -16.85
C SER A 110 9.31 -15.62 -16.41
N SER A 111 8.78 -14.48 -16.82
CA SER A 111 9.33 -13.17 -16.47
C SER A 111 8.27 -12.09 -16.45
N LEU A 112 8.61 -11.00 -15.78
CA LEU A 112 7.81 -9.78 -15.71
C LEU A 112 8.42 -8.71 -16.62
N TYR A 113 7.57 -7.82 -17.15
CA TYR A 113 7.99 -6.60 -17.80
C TYR A 113 7.19 -5.41 -17.26
N LEU A 114 7.73 -4.20 -17.39
CA LEU A 114 7.10 -3.00 -16.88
C LEU A 114 5.85 -2.63 -17.66
N ASN A 115 4.78 -2.35 -16.93
CA ASN A 115 3.60 -1.72 -17.50
C ASN A 115 3.86 -0.22 -17.69
N ARG A 116 3.90 0.24 -18.93
CA ARG A 116 4.12 1.65 -19.28
C ARG A 116 2.97 2.58 -18.86
N PHE A 117 1.82 2.02 -18.51
CA PHE A 117 0.62 2.73 -18.05
C PHE A 117 0.31 2.44 -16.56
N ALA A 118 1.31 2.05 -15.80
CA ALA A 118 1.14 1.74 -14.39
C ALA A 118 0.73 2.97 -13.58
N TRP A 119 -0.31 2.82 -12.76
CA TRP A 119 -0.83 3.91 -11.95
C TRP A 119 0.08 4.26 -10.76
N ASN A 120 1.02 3.41 -10.41
CA ASN A 120 1.99 3.77 -9.39
C ASN A 120 2.93 4.92 -9.80
N THR A 121 2.88 5.38 -11.04
CA THR A 121 3.50 6.65 -11.44
C THR A 121 2.84 7.87 -10.79
N GLU A 122 1.53 7.79 -10.50
CA GLU A 122 0.73 8.90 -9.95
C GLU A 122 0.39 8.76 -8.48
N ALA A 123 0.38 7.54 -7.92
CA ALA A 123 0.03 7.27 -6.53
C ALA A 123 0.85 6.10 -5.97
N ASN A 124 0.87 5.94 -4.65
CA ASN A 124 1.24 4.67 -4.03
C ASN A 124 0.00 3.78 -4.04
N ILE A 125 0.09 2.58 -4.63
CA ILE A 125 -1.08 1.72 -4.82
C ILE A 125 -1.05 0.57 -3.83
N LEU A 126 -2.13 0.44 -3.07
CA LEU A 126 -2.39 -0.64 -2.13
C LEU A 126 -3.45 -1.57 -2.72
N PHE A 127 -3.02 -2.70 -3.27
CA PHE A 127 -3.91 -3.76 -3.73
C PHE A 127 -4.33 -4.61 -2.54
N LEU A 128 -5.64 -4.78 -2.33
CA LEU A 128 -6.17 -5.57 -1.22
C LEU A 128 -6.94 -6.78 -1.75
N GLU A 129 -6.56 -7.96 -1.31
CA GLU A 129 -7.32 -9.18 -1.53
C GLU A 129 -8.49 -9.24 -0.54
N SER A 130 -9.69 -8.99 -1.01
CA SER A 130 -10.90 -8.89 -0.17
C SER A 130 -12.12 -9.49 -0.91
N PRO A 131 -12.98 -10.21 -0.19
CA PRO A 131 -12.95 -10.62 1.22
C PRO A 131 -11.97 -11.76 1.54
N ALA A 132 -11.93 -12.21 2.81
CA ALA A 132 -11.21 -13.42 3.20
C ALA A 132 -11.67 -14.63 2.37
N GLY A 133 -10.71 -15.39 1.81
CA GLY A 133 -10.95 -16.46 0.83
C GLY A 133 -10.68 -16.07 -0.61
N VAL A 134 -10.43 -14.78 -0.88
CA VAL A 134 -10.04 -14.28 -2.21
C VAL A 134 -8.53 -14.21 -2.31
N GLY A 135 -7.98 -14.69 -3.43
CA GLY A 135 -6.55 -14.69 -3.70
C GLY A 135 -5.76 -15.32 -2.56
N PHE A 136 -4.85 -14.57 -1.98
CA PHE A 136 -4.03 -14.99 -0.82
C PHE A 136 -4.70 -14.73 0.53
N SER A 137 -5.81 -14.00 0.60
CA SER A 137 -6.55 -13.77 1.84
C SER A 137 -7.25 -15.04 2.31
N TYR A 138 -7.26 -15.30 3.62
CA TYR A 138 -7.76 -16.55 4.15
C TYR A 138 -8.59 -16.40 5.43
N THR A 139 -9.28 -17.47 5.78
CA THR A 139 -9.93 -17.69 7.07
C THR A 139 -9.66 -19.11 7.57
N ASN A 140 -9.55 -19.31 8.89
CA ASN A 140 -9.47 -20.62 9.52
C ASN A 140 -10.86 -21.20 9.86
N THR A 141 -11.95 -20.51 9.49
CA THR A 141 -13.32 -20.87 9.79
C THR A 141 -14.10 -21.09 8.49
N SER A 142 -14.33 -22.32 8.09
CA SER A 142 -14.96 -22.67 6.80
C SER A 142 -16.32 -22.00 6.57
N SER A 143 -17.13 -21.83 7.63
CA SER A 143 -18.42 -21.15 7.52
C SER A 143 -18.32 -19.68 7.09
N ASP A 144 -17.17 -19.03 7.29
CA ASP A 144 -16.96 -17.66 6.83
C ASP A 144 -17.02 -17.52 5.31
N LEU A 145 -16.57 -18.56 4.58
CA LEU A 145 -16.60 -18.59 3.12
C LEU A 145 -18.04 -18.68 2.58
N LEU A 146 -18.90 -19.41 3.32
CA LEU A 146 -20.30 -19.60 2.93
C LEU A 146 -21.21 -18.42 3.30
N THR A 147 -20.81 -17.65 4.30
CA THR A 147 -21.62 -16.55 4.86
C THR A 147 -20.99 -15.17 4.61
N SER A 148 -20.12 -15.08 3.61
CA SER A 148 -19.53 -13.79 3.20
C SER A 148 -20.63 -12.86 2.64
N GLY A 149 -20.45 -11.56 2.83
CA GLY A 149 -21.37 -10.53 2.34
C GLY A 149 -20.80 -9.14 2.62
N ASP A 150 -21.44 -8.11 2.04
CA ASP A 150 -20.92 -6.75 1.95
C ASP A 150 -20.57 -6.14 3.31
N ASN A 151 -21.47 -6.28 4.30
CA ASN A 151 -21.23 -5.74 5.65
C ASN A 151 -19.96 -6.31 6.29
N ARG A 152 -19.73 -7.61 6.18
CA ARG A 152 -18.52 -8.23 6.74
C ARG A 152 -17.28 -7.86 5.93
N THR A 153 -17.39 -7.83 4.62
CA THR A 153 -16.31 -7.40 3.72
C THR A 153 -15.87 -5.99 4.05
N ALA A 154 -16.82 -5.07 4.20
CA ALA A 154 -16.53 -3.68 4.58
C ALA A 154 -15.93 -3.56 5.99
N GLN A 155 -16.46 -4.30 6.97
CA GLN A 155 -15.90 -4.31 8.33
C GLN A 155 -14.47 -4.85 8.38
N ASP A 156 -14.19 -5.96 7.70
CA ASP A 156 -12.85 -6.55 7.65
C ASP A 156 -11.88 -5.60 6.91
N ALA A 157 -12.32 -4.95 5.82
CA ALA A 157 -11.52 -3.97 5.10
C ALA A 157 -11.21 -2.72 5.95
N LEU A 158 -12.17 -2.24 6.75
CA LEU A 158 -11.95 -1.13 7.68
C LEU A 158 -10.93 -1.51 8.76
N ILE A 159 -11.08 -2.70 9.38
CA ILE A 159 -10.13 -3.21 10.38
C ILE A 159 -8.74 -3.37 9.77
N PHE A 160 -8.67 -3.88 8.53
CA PHE A 160 -7.43 -3.96 7.76
C PHE A 160 -6.78 -2.58 7.65
N LEU A 161 -7.48 -1.57 7.15
CA LEU A 161 -6.94 -0.23 6.93
C LEU A 161 -6.41 0.40 8.23
N VAL A 162 -7.17 0.31 9.32
CA VAL A 162 -6.75 0.85 10.63
C VAL A 162 -5.43 0.22 11.09
N LYS A 163 -5.32 -1.10 10.99
CA LYS A 163 -4.11 -1.83 11.39
C LYS A 163 -2.96 -1.62 10.42
N TRP A 164 -3.25 -1.60 9.13
CA TRP A 164 -2.25 -1.37 8.08
C TRP A 164 -1.65 0.04 8.21
N MET A 165 -2.46 1.08 8.42
CA MET A 165 -1.97 2.44 8.67
C MET A 165 -1.19 2.57 9.98
N SER A 166 -1.39 1.66 10.94
CA SER A 166 -0.54 1.60 12.15
C SER A 166 0.83 0.99 11.83
N ARG A 167 0.90 0.01 10.92
CA ARG A 167 2.13 -0.57 10.39
C ARG A 167 2.87 0.40 9.46
N PHE A 168 2.13 1.17 8.64
CA PHE A 168 2.62 2.16 7.68
C PHE A 168 2.20 3.58 8.08
N PRO A 169 2.70 4.12 9.20
CA PRO A 169 2.24 5.40 9.76
C PRO A 169 2.49 6.61 8.86
N GLN A 170 3.43 6.51 7.90
CA GLN A 170 3.72 7.54 6.90
C GLN A 170 2.53 7.83 5.97
N TYR A 171 1.52 6.96 5.92
CA TYR A 171 0.31 7.16 5.11
C TYR A 171 -0.88 7.73 5.88
N LYS A 172 -0.80 7.84 7.21
CA LYS A 172 -1.93 8.26 8.07
C LYS A 172 -2.56 9.61 7.74
N TYR A 173 -1.74 10.54 7.25
CA TYR A 173 -2.15 11.94 7.03
C TYR A 173 -1.97 12.37 5.58
N ARG A 174 -1.97 11.40 4.67
CA ARG A 174 -1.90 11.66 3.24
C ARG A 174 -3.28 11.66 2.62
N ASP A 175 -3.37 12.30 1.48
CA ASP A 175 -4.53 12.12 0.61
C ASP A 175 -4.71 10.63 0.35
N PHE A 176 -5.89 10.13 0.68
CA PHE A 176 -6.25 8.72 0.59
C PHE A 176 -7.48 8.57 -0.29
N TYR A 177 -7.36 7.73 -1.29
CA TYR A 177 -8.43 7.42 -2.23
C TYR A 177 -8.75 5.93 -2.17
N ILE A 178 -10.03 5.62 -2.39
CA ILE A 178 -10.50 4.26 -2.61
C ILE A 178 -11.04 4.23 -4.04
N ALA A 179 -10.52 3.31 -4.83
CA ALA A 179 -11.00 3.07 -6.18
C ALA A 179 -11.18 1.56 -6.41
N GLY A 180 -12.11 1.24 -7.25
CA GLY A 180 -12.41 -0.14 -7.60
C GLY A 180 -13.13 -0.20 -8.94
N GLU A 181 -13.28 -1.41 -9.44
CA GLU A 181 -14.03 -1.67 -10.65
C GLU A 181 -15.23 -2.57 -10.35
N SER A 182 -16.28 -2.44 -11.18
CA SER A 182 -17.47 -3.30 -11.14
C SER A 182 -18.12 -3.36 -9.74
N TYR A 183 -18.27 -4.57 -9.18
CA TYR A 183 -18.89 -4.80 -7.87
C TYR A 183 -18.18 -4.07 -6.71
N ALA A 184 -16.90 -3.73 -6.84
CA ALA A 184 -16.19 -2.97 -5.79
C ALA A 184 -16.68 -1.51 -5.67
N GLY A 185 -17.55 -1.05 -6.56
CA GLY A 185 -18.19 0.28 -6.52
C GLY A 185 -19.56 0.31 -5.82
N THR A 186 -19.99 -0.80 -5.22
CA THR A 186 -21.31 -0.90 -4.54
C THR A 186 -21.21 -0.65 -3.04
#